data_954bc096755af9cf2dfff4038c51054d
#
_entry.id   954bc096755af9cf2dfff4038c51054d
#
_cell.length_a   1.000
_cell.length_b   1.000
_cell.length_c   1.000
_cell.angle_alpha   90.00
_cell.angle_beta   90.00
_cell.angle_gamma   90.00
#
_symmetry.space_group_name_H-M   'P 1'
#
loop_
_entity.id
_entity.type
_entity.pdbx_description
1 polymer ?
#
loop_
_entity_poly.entity_id
_entity_poly.type
_entity_poly.pdbx_seq_one_letter_code
_entity_poly.pdbx_strand_id
1 'polypeptide(L)'
;MKENYILDACALIAYFKKENGFEVMIRFFERADDEEISLSMHKLNLLEVYYGFYRDDGKEKAEAVLEDTFSLPIEIVDELGDSLFREAGRFKALYNISFADSIVLALASVKGGSLVTADHHDFGAVENKEKISFSWIR
;
A
#
# COMPACT_ATOMS: atom_id res chain seq x y z
N MET A 1 -8.43 -1.63 20.47
CA MET A 1 -7.61 -2.16 19.34
C MET A 1 -7.37 -1.08 18.32
N LYS A 2 -6.15 -1.06 17.76
CA LYS A 2 -5.82 -0.12 16.69
C LYS A 2 -6.46 -0.56 15.40
N GLU A 3 -6.92 0.41 14.60
CA GLU A 3 -7.31 0.14 13.23
C GLU A 3 -6.07 -0.12 12.39
N ASN A 4 -6.17 -1.10 11.48
CA ASN A 4 -5.10 -1.45 10.55
C ASN A 4 -5.35 -0.77 9.22
N TYR A 5 -4.31 -0.14 8.68
CA TYR A 5 -4.34 0.45 7.34
C TYR A 5 -3.21 -0.14 6.53
N ILE A 6 -3.51 -0.47 5.29
CA ILE A 6 -2.56 -1.10 4.36
C ILE A 6 -2.28 -0.12 3.24
N LEU A 7 -1.01 0.19 3.01
CA LEU A 7 -0.62 1.14 1.96
C LEU A 7 -0.30 0.40 0.67
N ASP A 8 -0.81 0.91 -0.45
CA ASP A 8 -0.32 0.49 -1.76
C ASP A 8 0.82 1.40 -2.21
N ALA A 9 1.42 1.09 -3.37
CA ALA A 9 2.51 1.90 -3.90
C ALA A 9 2.06 3.32 -4.23
N CYS A 10 0.83 3.47 -4.73
CA CYS A 10 0.26 4.75 -5.13
C CYS A 10 0.22 5.75 -3.97
N ALA A 11 -0.21 5.29 -2.79
CA ALA A 11 -0.29 6.13 -1.59
C ALA A 11 1.10 6.63 -1.17
N LEU A 12 2.10 5.75 -1.15
CA LEU A 12 3.44 6.13 -0.76
C LEU A 12 4.10 7.05 -1.79
N ILE A 13 3.87 6.81 -3.08
CA ILE A 13 4.37 7.67 -4.16
C ILE A 13 3.75 9.07 -4.04
N ALA A 14 2.45 9.17 -3.75
CA ALA A 14 1.78 10.45 -3.56
C ALA A 14 2.44 11.26 -2.42
N TYR A 15 2.84 10.57 -1.37
CA TYR A 15 3.56 11.19 -0.26
C TYR A 15 4.92 11.74 -0.71
N PHE A 16 5.75 10.93 -1.37
CA PHE A 16 7.10 11.34 -1.76
C PHE A 16 7.10 12.39 -2.88
N LYS A 17 6.16 12.33 -3.80
CA LYS A 17 6.05 13.28 -4.92
C LYS A 17 5.16 14.49 -4.60
N LYS A 18 4.60 14.54 -3.41
CA LYS A 18 3.70 15.62 -2.96
C LYS A 18 2.53 15.81 -3.91
N GLU A 19 1.96 14.69 -4.37
CA GLU A 19 0.77 14.69 -5.21
C GLU A 19 -0.49 14.96 -4.38
N ASN A 20 -1.63 15.09 -5.03
CA ASN A 20 -2.92 15.20 -4.34
C ASN A 20 -3.09 14.01 -3.40
N GLY A 21 -3.45 14.29 -2.15
CA GLY A 21 -3.50 13.29 -1.09
C GLY A 21 -2.30 13.31 -0.16
N PHE A 22 -1.28 14.11 -0.47
CA PHE A 22 -0.07 14.23 0.35
C PHE A 22 -0.38 14.57 1.81
N GLU A 23 -1.29 15.52 2.03
CA GLU A 23 -1.65 15.94 3.40
C GLU A 23 -2.42 14.84 4.15
N VAL A 24 -3.20 14.05 3.44
CA VAL A 24 -3.88 12.88 4.02
C VAL A 24 -2.84 11.87 4.50
N MET A 25 -1.80 11.63 3.70
CA MET A 25 -0.72 10.72 4.06
C MET A 25 0.05 11.22 5.29
N ILE A 26 0.32 12.52 5.37
CA ILE A 26 0.96 13.10 6.56
C ILE A 26 0.15 12.76 7.81
N ARG A 27 -1.17 12.94 7.76
CA ARG A 27 -2.05 12.64 8.90
C ARG A 27 -2.02 11.16 9.28
N PHE A 28 -1.97 10.26 8.30
CA PHE A 28 -1.82 8.84 8.57
C PHE A 28 -0.51 8.55 9.33
N PHE A 29 0.60 9.14 8.89
CA PHE A 29 1.88 8.95 9.55
C PHE A 29 1.90 9.53 10.96
N GLU A 30 1.30 10.70 11.16
CA GLU A 30 1.19 11.30 12.50
C GLU A 30 0.39 10.40 13.44
N ARG A 31 -0.74 9.89 12.98
CA ARG A 31 -1.58 8.98 13.79
C ARG A 31 -0.87 7.67 14.09
N ALA A 32 -0.07 7.16 13.16
CA ALA A 32 0.72 5.96 13.39
C ALA A 32 1.85 6.21 14.38
N ASP A 33 2.51 7.37 14.31
CA ASP A 33 3.53 7.77 15.28
C ASP A 33 2.94 7.89 16.69
N ASP A 34 1.71 8.36 16.79
CA ASP A 34 0.99 8.49 18.07
C ASP A 34 0.38 7.15 18.51
N GLU A 35 0.65 6.08 17.79
CA GLU A 35 0.15 4.73 18.08
C GLU A 35 -1.38 4.61 18.09
N GLU A 36 -2.07 5.51 17.43
CA GLU A 36 -3.54 5.44 17.26
C GLU A 36 -3.95 4.40 16.22
N ILE A 37 -3.13 4.21 15.19
CA ILE A 37 -3.38 3.27 14.09
C ILE A 37 -2.10 2.49 13.81
N SER A 38 -2.23 1.38 13.07
CA SER A 38 -1.07 0.69 12.53
C SER A 38 -1.09 0.78 11.00
N LEU A 39 0.08 1.02 10.42
CA LEU A 39 0.27 1.05 8.97
C LEU A 39 1.16 -0.12 8.57
N SER A 40 0.74 -0.82 7.51
CA SER A 40 1.51 -1.93 6.95
C SER A 40 1.61 -1.76 5.44
N MET A 41 2.67 -2.30 4.87
CA MET A 41 2.87 -2.32 3.42
C MET A 41 3.61 -3.59 3.06
N HIS A 42 3.18 -4.27 2.01
CA HIS A 42 3.91 -5.44 1.55
C HIS A 42 5.17 -5.03 0.80
N LYS A 43 6.23 -5.80 0.98
CA LYS A 43 7.52 -5.53 0.33
C LYS A 43 7.41 -5.49 -1.19
N LEU A 44 6.50 -6.28 -1.78
CA LEU A 44 6.28 -6.25 -3.23
C LEU A 44 5.68 -4.90 -3.69
N ASN A 45 4.85 -4.29 -2.86
CA ASN A 45 4.33 -2.95 -3.16
C ASN A 45 5.41 -1.88 -2.96
N LEU A 46 6.29 -2.07 -1.99
CA LEU A 46 7.47 -1.21 -1.82
C LEU A 46 8.42 -1.34 -3.02
N LEU A 47 8.53 -2.54 -3.59
CA LEU A 47 9.32 -2.75 -4.80
C LEU A 47 8.81 -1.90 -5.96
N GLU A 48 7.50 -1.75 -6.11
CA GLU A 48 6.93 -0.86 -7.12
C GLU A 48 7.38 0.60 -6.93
N VAL A 49 7.40 1.06 -5.69
CA VAL A 49 7.88 2.41 -5.37
C VAL A 49 9.35 2.54 -5.75
N TYR A 50 10.16 1.58 -5.32
CA TYR A 50 11.60 1.58 -5.55
C TYR A 50 11.93 1.62 -7.04
N TYR A 51 11.40 0.67 -7.82
CA TYR A 51 11.75 0.62 -9.24
C TYR A 51 11.18 1.81 -10.02
N GLY A 52 10.03 2.36 -9.59
CA GLY A 52 9.47 3.55 -10.21
C GLY A 52 10.39 4.74 -10.09
N PHE A 53 10.91 5.00 -8.90
CA PHE A 53 11.88 6.07 -8.69
C PHE A 53 13.21 5.77 -9.39
N TYR A 54 13.64 4.51 -9.37
CA TYR A 54 14.87 4.10 -10.06
C TYR A 54 14.79 4.39 -11.56
N ARG A 55 13.68 4.00 -12.18
CA ARG A 55 13.46 4.21 -13.62
C ARG A 55 13.38 5.70 -13.97
N ASP A 56 12.66 6.48 -13.16
CA ASP A 56 12.36 7.89 -13.50
C ASP A 56 13.44 8.85 -13.04
N ASP A 57 14.07 8.60 -11.90
CA ASP A 57 14.98 9.55 -11.25
C ASP A 57 16.36 8.98 -10.93
N GLY A 58 16.60 7.71 -11.18
CA GLY A 58 17.89 7.05 -11.00
C GLY A 58 18.07 6.39 -9.65
N LYS A 59 19.16 5.61 -9.54
CA LYS A 59 19.45 4.77 -8.37
C LYS A 59 19.55 5.57 -7.07
N GLU A 60 20.24 6.71 -7.13
CA GLU A 60 20.49 7.52 -5.93
C GLU A 60 19.18 7.97 -5.29
N LYS A 61 18.24 8.44 -6.11
CA LYS A 61 16.92 8.85 -5.64
C LYS A 61 16.13 7.66 -5.09
N ALA A 62 16.18 6.53 -5.79
CA ALA A 62 15.47 5.32 -5.34
C ALA A 62 15.97 4.84 -3.98
N GLU A 63 17.30 4.86 -3.77
CA GLU A 63 17.89 4.48 -2.48
C GLU A 63 17.49 5.46 -1.37
N ALA A 64 17.45 6.75 -1.66
CA ALA A 64 17.03 7.76 -0.68
C ALA A 64 15.56 7.57 -0.28
N VAL A 65 14.69 7.30 -1.24
CA VAL A 65 13.27 7.02 -0.97
C VAL A 65 13.12 5.77 -0.11
N LEU A 66 13.88 4.73 -0.42
CA LEU A 66 13.84 3.48 0.35
C LEU A 66 14.26 3.71 1.80
N GLU A 67 15.35 4.44 2.00
CA GLU A 67 15.85 4.77 3.34
C GLU A 67 14.84 5.60 4.12
N ASP A 68 14.26 6.61 3.47
CA ASP A 68 13.21 7.43 4.09
C ASP A 68 11.99 6.59 4.47
N THR A 69 11.61 5.63 3.63
CA THR A 69 10.49 4.73 3.91
C THR A 69 10.73 3.93 5.18
N PHE A 70 11.96 3.43 5.39
CA PHE A 70 12.28 2.67 6.60
C PHE A 70 12.27 3.52 7.88
N SER A 71 12.30 4.84 7.74
CA SER A 71 12.16 5.76 8.87
C SER A 71 10.71 6.14 9.16
N LEU A 72 9.79 5.78 8.30
CA LEU A 72 8.36 6.03 8.49
C LEU A 72 7.75 4.93 9.38
N PRO A 73 6.64 5.23 10.08
CA PRO A 73 6.00 4.25 10.96
C PRO A 73 5.17 3.23 10.17
N ILE A 74 5.82 2.48 9.29
CA ILE A 74 5.21 1.47 8.44
C ILE A 74 5.85 0.12 8.74
N GLU A 75 5.03 -0.88 9.04
CA GLU A 75 5.52 -2.26 9.12
C GLU A 75 5.63 -2.81 7.69
N ILE A 76 6.82 -3.20 7.29
CA ILE A 76 7.04 -3.83 5.97
C ILE A 76 6.87 -5.33 6.12
N VAL A 77 5.83 -5.86 5.46
CA VAL A 77 5.54 -7.30 5.45
C VAL A 77 6.35 -7.93 4.32
N ASP A 78 7.23 -8.86 4.64
CA ASP A 78 8.13 -9.47 3.67
C ASP A 78 7.86 -10.95 3.41
N GLU A 79 6.77 -11.49 3.96
CA GLU A 79 6.40 -12.89 3.78
C GLU A 79 5.25 -13.05 2.79
N LEU A 80 5.13 -14.24 2.22
CA LEU A 80 4.01 -14.63 1.38
C LEU A 80 3.55 -16.02 1.85
N GLY A 81 3.03 -16.05 3.08
CA GLY A 81 2.55 -17.28 3.68
C GLY A 81 1.27 -17.79 3.00
N ASP A 82 0.83 -18.97 3.42
CA ASP A 82 -0.21 -19.71 2.73
C ASP A 82 -1.53 -18.94 2.55
N SER A 83 -1.99 -18.25 3.60
CA SER A 83 -3.22 -17.45 3.53
C SER A 83 -3.11 -16.31 2.55
N LEU A 84 -2.01 -15.57 2.62
CA LEU A 84 -1.76 -14.43 1.75
C LEU A 84 -1.60 -14.87 0.30
N PHE A 85 -0.85 -15.96 0.08
CA PHE A 85 -0.64 -16.54 -1.24
C PHE A 85 -1.96 -16.92 -1.90
N ARG A 86 -2.83 -17.65 -1.18
CA ARG A 86 -4.10 -18.09 -1.73
C ARG A 86 -5.06 -16.94 -2.01
N GLU A 87 -5.12 -15.98 -1.11
CA GLU A 87 -5.98 -14.82 -1.28
C GLU A 87 -5.50 -13.94 -2.44
N ALA A 88 -4.18 -13.74 -2.59
CA ALA A 88 -3.63 -13.03 -3.73
C ALA A 88 -3.96 -13.72 -5.05
N GLY A 89 -3.86 -15.06 -5.07
CA GLY A 89 -4.25 -15.86 -6.24
C GLY A 89 -5.72 -15.69 -6.59
N ARG A 90 -6.59 -15.66 -5.59
CA ARG A 90 -8.01 -15.44 -5.78
C ARG A 90 -8.29 -14.07 -6.43
N PHE A 91 -7.71 -13.02 -5.90
CA PHE A 91 -7.88 -11.67 -6.47
C PHE A 91 -7.36 -11.60 -7.90
N LYS A 92 -6.18 -12.17 -8.14
CA LYS A 92 -5.59 -12.17 -9.49
C LYS A 92 -6.43 -12.93 -10.49
N ALA A 93 -7.06 -14.03 -10.07
CA ALA A 93 -7.91 -14.85 -10.93
C ALA A 93 -9.25 -14.16 -11.26
N LEU A 94 -9.80 -13.41 -10.30
CA LEU A 94 -11.15 -12.83 -10.44
C LEU A 94 -11.16 -11.44 -11.06
N TYR A 95 -10.05 -10.70 -10.98
CA TYR A 95 -9.99 -9.31 -11.41
C TYR A 95 -8.83 -9.07 -12.37
N ASN A 96 -9.01 -8.11 -13.27
CA ASN A 96 -7.95 -7.72 -14.22
C ASN A 96 -7.05 -6.67 -13.56
N ILE A 97 -6.16 -7.14 -12.71
CA ILE A 97 -5.26 -6.30 -11.92
C ILE A 97 -3.84 -6.86 -11.98
N SER A 98 -2.85 -6.06 -11.59
CA SER A 98 -1.46 -6.49 -11.53
C SER A 98 -1.22 -7.45 -10.36
N PHE A 99 -0.09 -8.15 -10.37
CA PHE A 99 0.33 -8.96 -9.22
C PHE A 99 0.47 -8.13 -7.96
N ALA A 100 1.05 -6.94 -8.08
CA ALA A 100 1.22 -6.05 -6.92
C ALA A 100 -0.13 -5.64 -6.34
N ASP A 101 -1.12 -5.32 -7.18
CA ASP A 101 -2.48 -5.00 -6.74
C ASP A 101 -3.12 -6.19 -6.02
N SER A 102 -2.91 -7.40 -6.55
CA SER A 102 -3.47 -8.61 -5.92
C SER A 102 -2.85 -8.85 -4.54
N ILE A 103 -1.58 -8.55 -4.37
CA ILE A 103 -0.88 -8.69 -3.09
C ILE A 103 -1.42 -7.70 -2.05
N VAL A 104 -1.59 -6.43 -2.42
CA VAL A 104 -2.07 -5.43 -1.45
C VAL A 104 -3.52 -5.70 -1.05
N LEU A 105 -4.36 -6.13 -1.99
CA LEU A 105 -5.74 -6.52 -1.69
C LEU A 105 -5.78 -7.73 -0.75
N ALA A 106 -4.93 -8.72 -1.02
CA ALA A 106 -4.83 -9.90 -0.17
C ALA A 106 -4.38 -9.55 1.24
N LEU A 107 -3.40 -8.66 1.36
CA LEU A 107 -2.90 -8.23 2.66
C LEU A 107 -4.00 -7.51 3.46
N ALA A 108 -4.75 -6.62 2.81
CA ALA A 108 -5.88 -5.94 3.43
C ALA A 108 -6.95 -6.93 3.91
N SER A 109 -7.25 -7.92 3.06
CA SER A 109 -8.23 -8.96 3.39
C SER A 109 -7.78 -9.82 4.58
N VAL A 110 -6.54 -10.30 4.55
CA VAL A 110 -6.00 -11.18 5.60
C VAL A 110 -5.83 -10.45 6.92
N LYS A 111 -5.34 -9.22 6.91
CA LYS A 111 -5.15 -8.42 8.13
C LYS A 111 -6.46 -7.79 8.63
N GLY A 112 -7.50 -7.76 7.82
CA GLY A 112 -8.73 -7.07 8.17
C GLY A 112 -8.56 -5.56 8.21
N GLY A 113 -7.71 -5.02 7.34
CA GLY A 113 -7.40 -3.60 7.32
C GLY A 113 -8.06 -2.84 6.18
N SER A 114 -8.00 -1.51 6.25
CA SER A 114 -8.47 -0.63 5.19
C SER A 114 -7.32 -0.35 4.21
N LEU A 115 -7.60 -0.44 2.92
CA LEU A 115 -6.60 -0.18 1.88
C LEU A 115 -6.52 1.32 1.60
N VAL A 116 -5.35 1.89 1.79
CA VAL A 116 -5.08 3.32 1.54
C VAL A 116 -4.53 3.47 0.13
N THR A 117 -5.28 4.13 -0.73
CA THR A 117 -4.93 4.23 -2.15
C THR A 117 -5.58 5.45 -2.80
N ALA A 118 -5.13 5.78 -4.01
CA ALA A 118 -5.75 6.76 -4.90
C ALA A 118 -6.17 6.12 -6.23
N ASP A 119 -5.98 4.83 -6.39
CA ASP A 119 -6.15 4.14 -7.67
C ASP A 119 -7.58 3.64 -7.87
N HIS A 120 -8.48 4.57 -8.21
CA HIS A 120 -9.87 4.24 -8.52
C HIS A 120 -10.02 3.37 -9.76
N HIS A 121 -9.10 3.50 -10.71
CA HIS A 121 -9.16 2.73 -11.96
C HIS A 121 -9.04 1.24 -11.71
N ASP A 122 -8.02 0.82 -10.95
CA ASP A 122 -7.77 -0.60 -10.72
C ASP A 122 -8.68 -1.19 -9.64
N PHE A 123 -9.04 -0.42 -8.63
CA PHE A 123 -9.77 -0.95 -7.47
C PHE A 123 -11.27 -0.67 -7.45
N GLY A 124 -11.79 0.13 -8.39
CA GLY A 124 -13.22 0.46 -8.39
C GLY A 124 -14.14 -0.75 -8.46
N ALA A 125 -13.82 -1.71 -9.31
CA ALA A 125 -14.61 -2.95 -9.43
C ALA A 125 -14.50 -3.83 -8.19
N VAL A 126 -13.33 -3.83 -7.55
CA VAL A 126 -13.08 -4.61 -6.34
C VAL A 126 -13.89 -4.05 -5.17
N GLU A 127 -13.90 -2.73 -5.03
CA GLU A 127 -14.63 -2.05 -3.94
C GLU A 127 -16.09 -2.46 -3.90
N ASN A 128 -16.71 -2.60 -5.06
CA ASN A 128 -18.14 -2.93 -5.17
C ASN A 128 -18.45 -4.41 -4.90
N LYS A 129 -17.47 -5.30 -4.98
CA LYS A 129 -17.70 -6.74 -4.94
C LYS A 129 -17.08 -7.45 -3.75
N GLU A 130 -16.11 -6.84 -3.10
CA GLU A 130 -15.35 -7.44 -1.99
C GLU A 130 -15.63 -6.71 -0.68
N LYS A 131 -15.41 -7.41 0.43
CA LYS A 131 -15.61 -6.83 1.77
C LYS A 131 -14.34 -6.17 2.29
N ILE A 132 -13.65 -5.42 1.42
CA ILE A 132 -12.46 -4.67 1.80
C ILE A 132 -12.86 -3.21 1.95
N SER A 133 -12.48 -2.61 3.07
CA SER A 133 -12.65 -1.19 3.29
C SER A 133 -11.56 -0.43 2.52
N PHE A 134 -11.92 0.66 1.88
CA PHE A 134 -10.98 1.53 1.17
C PHE A 134 -10.94 2.90 1.82
N SER A 135 -9.73 3.43 1.96
CA SER A 135 -9.49 4.80 2.42
C SER A 135 -8.84 5.56 1.27
N TRP A 136 -9.66 6.29 0.54
CA TRP A 136 -9.20 7.05 -0.62
C TRP A 136 -8.48 8.31 -0.19
N ILE A 137 -7.26 8.55 -0.68
CA ILE A 137 -6.51 9.76 -0.36
C ILE A 137 -6.86 10.93 -1.29
N ARG A 138 -7.53 10.60 -2.40
CA ARG A 138 -8.06 11.61 -3.32
C ARG A 138 -9.15 11.03 -4.23
#